data_217e17b46bdff58968033e385ace0853
#
_entry.id   217e17b46bdff58968033e385ace0853
#
_cell.length_a   1.000
_cell.length_b   1.000
_cell.length_c   1.000
_cell.angle_alpha   90.00
_cell.angle_beta   90.00
_cell.angle_gamma   90.00
#
_symmetry.space_group_name_H-M   'P 1'
#
loop_
_entity.id
_entity.type
_entity.pdbx_description
1 polymer ?
#
loop_
_entity_poly.entity_id
_entity_poly.type
_entity_poly.pdbx_seq_one_letter_code
_entity_poly.pdbx_strand_id
1 'polypeptide(L)'
;MVVPKLCPMSDADIKRAVAAVPVPEFTEHFFVRPPKLSECTVAIVTTAGLHHPGQDAYTARDTSYRMLEGARSDIRMGHWSPNFDRVGFSNDYNVVYPIDRLRELADAGVIGRVAPRHVSFTGNQDETMTALRLDSGPAAAEELQRDGVDVIVLTPV
;
A
#
# COMPACT_ATOMS: atom_id res chain seq x y z
N MET A 1 -42.20 10.89 -4.26
CA MET A 1 -41.16 10.06 -4.88
C MET A 1 -40.51 9.28 -3.74
N VAL A 2 -40.83 7.99 -3.60
CA VAL A 2 -40.30 7.13 -2.51
C VAL A 2 -38.89 6.71 -2.92
N VAL A 3 -37.90 7.19 -2.20
CA VAL A 3 -36.52 6.71 -2.36
C VAL A 3 -36.50 5.24 -1.88
N PRO A 4 -36.10 4.27 -2.71
CA PRO A 4 -35.99 2.90 -2.25
C PRO A 4 -34.99 2.85 -1.09
N LYS A 5 -35.39 2.33 0.06
CA LYS A 5 -34.44 1.95 1.12
C LYS A 5 -33.51 0.89 0.53
N LEU A 6 -32.27 1.23 0.26
CA LEU A 6 -31.23 0.26 0.03
C LEU A 6 -31.20 -0.62 1.28
N CYS A 7 -31.59 -1.87 1.13
CA CYS A 7 -31.43 -2.86 2.18
C CYS A 7 -29.93 -2.97 2.46
N PRO A 8 -29.47 -2.76 3.67
CA PRO A 8 -28.05 -2.86 3.96
C PRO A 8 -27.62 -4.32 3.66
N MET A 9 -26.62 -4.47 2.79
CA MET A 9 -26.03 -5.77 2.50
C MET A 9 -25.46 -6.34 3.81
N SER A 10 -25.69 -7.62 4.04
CA SER A 10 -25.04 -8.28 5.19
C SER A 10 -23.53 -8.40 4.95
N ASP A 11 -22.74 -8.51 6.01
CA ASP A 11 -21.30 -8.75 5.91
C ASP A 11 -20.97 -9.98 5.04
N ALA A 12 -21.83 -11.01 5.08
CA ALA A 12 -21.69 -12.20 4.24
C ALA A 12 -21.92 -11.89 2.75
N ASP A 13 -22.84 -10.98 2.42
CA ASP A 13 -23.10 -10.57 1.05
C ASP A 13 -21.96 -9.69 0.52
N ILE A 14 -21.44 -8.80 1.35
CA ILE A 14 -20.27 -7.96 1.01
C ILE A 14 -19.05 -8.86 0.74
N LYS A 15 -18.78 -9.82 1.62
CA LYS A 15 -17.66 -10.77 1.43
C LYS A 15 -17.81 -11.59 0.16
N ARG A 16 -19.02 -12.05 -0.16
CA ARG A 16 -19.28 -12.76 -1.42
C ARG A 16 -19.07 -11.88 -2.64
N ALA A 17 -19.55 -10.64 -2.60
CA ALA A 17 -19.37 -9.69 -3.68
C ALA A 17 -17.89 -9.37 -3.92
N VAL A 18 -17.12 -9.14 -2.84
CA VAL A 18 -15.67 -8.89 -2.93
C VAL A 18 -14.92 -10.12 -3.45
N ALA A 19 -15.29 -11.32 -3.00
CA ALA A 19 -14.67 -12.56 -3.47
C ALA A 19 -14.98 -12.88 -4.95
N ALA A 20 -16.03 -12.29 -5.51
CA ALA A 20 -16.40 -12.45 -6.91
C ALA A 20 -15.76 -11.41 -7.85
N VAL A 21 -15.04 -10.44 -7.31
CA VAL A 21 -14.33 -9.44 -8.13
C VAL A 21 -13.24 -10.14 -8.93
N PRO A 22 -13.20 -9.99 -10.27
CA PRO A 22 -12.15 -10.55 -11.09
C PRO A 22 -10.76 -10.04 -10.64
N VAL A 23 -9.81 -10.94 -10.52
CA VAL A 23 -8.42 -10.58 -10.25
C VAL A 23 -7.58 -10.79 -11.52
N PRO A 24 -6.55 -9.98 -11.76
CA PRO A 24 -5.65 -10.18 -12.89
C PRO A 24 -4.96 -11.54 -12.81
N GLU A 25 -4.99 -12.29 -13.89
CA GLU A 25 -4.20 -13.51 -14.03
C GLU A 25 -2.83 -13.17 -14.64
N PHE A 26 -1.77 -13.68 -14.03
CA PHE A 26 -0.41 -13.52 -14.50
C PHE A 26 0.06 -14.85 -15.12
N THR A 27 0.48 -14.80 -16.38
CA THR A 27 1.03 -15.96 -17.08
C THR A 27 2.44 -16.31 -16.62
N GLU A 28 3.14 -15.34 -16.05
CA GLU A 28 4.49 -15.49 -15.53
C GLU A 28 4.52 -15.14 -14.05
N HIS A 29 5.18 -15.99 -13.27
CA HIS A 29 5.37 -15.78 -11.84
C HIS A 29 6.82 -15.41 -11.58
N PHE A 30 7.07 -14.13 -11.38
CA PHE A 30 8.39 -13.64 -11.05
C PHE A 30 8.64 -13.79 -9.56
N PHE A 31 9.62 -14.61 -9.21
CA PHE A 31 10.14 -14.73 -7.87
C PHE A 31 11.66 -14.63 -7.89
N VAL A 32 12.17 -13.60 -7.25
CA VAL A 32 13.62 -13.43 -7.05
C VAL A 32 13.94 -13.77 -5.62
N ARG A 33 14.91 -14.68 -5.42
CA ARG A 33 15.37 -15.03 -4.08
C ARG A 33 16.19 -13.87 -3.53
N PRO A 34 15.76 -13.25 -2.42
CA PRO A 34 16.53 -12.17 -1.80
C PRO A 34 17.78 -12.71 -1.11
N PRO A 35 18.75 -11.85 -0.75
CA PRO A 35 19.81 -12.16 0.20
C PRO A 35 19.24 -12.60 1.57
N LYS A 36 20.11 -12.86 2.54
CA LYS A 36 19.65 -13.09 3.91
C LYS A 36 18.96 -11.83 4.43
N LEU A 37 17.85 -11.98 5.15
CA LEU A 37 17.08 -10.84 5.66
C LEU A 37 17.95 -9.87 6.47
N SER A 38 18.89 -10.37 7.25
CA SER A 38 19.85 -9.55 8.03
C SER A 38 20.80 -8.70 7.17
N GLU A 39 20.78 -8.90 5.86
CA GLU A 39 21.60 -8.13 4.90
C GLU A 39 20.71 -7.26 3.99
N CYS A 40 19.38 -7.45 4.04
CA CYS A 40 18.43 -6.80 3.16
C CYS A 40 18.07 -5.38 3.60
N THR A 41 17.91 -4.50 2.62
CA THR A 41 17.19 -3.23 2.73
C THR A 41 15.71 -3.47 2.49
N VAL A 42 14.87 -3.12 3.45
CA VAL A 42 13.42 -3.41 3.40
C VAL A 42 12.63 -2.13 3.27
N ALA A 43 11.72 -2.08 2.29
CA ALA A 43 10.77 -0.98 2.09
C ALA A 43 9.33 -1.44 2.35
N ILE A 44 8.42 -0.48 2.50
CA ILE A 44 6.98 -0.69 2.59
C ILE A 44 6.34 -0.20 1.30
N VAL A 45 5.39 -0.96 0.77
CA VAL A 45 4.44 -0.52 -0.25
C VAL A 45 3.04 -0.69 0.31
N THR A 46 2.33 0.42 0.51
CA THR A 46 0.98 0.44 1.09
C THR A 46 -0.05 0.95 0.10
N THR A 47 -1.30 0.54 0.22
CA THR A 47 -2.42 1.09 -0.53
C THR A 47 -3.29 2.05 0.29
N ALA A 48 -2.82 2.47 1.46
CA ALA A 48 -3.55 3.36 2.36
C ALA A 48 -3.70 4.82 1.88
N GLY A 49 -3.13 5.17 0.72
CA GLY A 49 -3.22 6.53 0.20
C GLY A 49 -2.45 7.54 1.05
N LEU A 50 -1.30 7.15 1.58
CA LEU A 50 -0.50 8.01 2.45
C LEU A 50 0.30 9.02 1.62
N HIS A 51 0.42 10.22 2.14
CA HIS A 51 1.24 11.27 1.54
C HIS A 51 1.77 12.24 2.60
N HIS A 52 2.85 12.95 2.29
CA HIS A 52 3.34 14.04 3.14
C HIS A 52 2.64 15.38 2.83
N PRO A 53 2.58 16.32 3.77
CA PRO A 53 2.23 17.70 3.48
C PRO A 53 3.10 18.26 2.34
N GLY A 54 2.46 18.92 1.38
CA GLY A 54 3.13 19.47 0.19
C GLY A 54 3.15 18.54 -1.01
N GLN A 55 2.86 17.25 -0.86
CA GLN A 55 2.56 16.37 -1.98
C GLN A 55 1.08 16.51 -2.39
N ASP A 56 0.78 16.24 -3.66
CA ASP A 56 -0.58 16.24 -4.15
C ASP A 56 -1.42 15.18 -3.42
N ALA A 57 -2.58 15.58 -2.93
CA ALA A 57 -3.53 14.64 -2.35
C ALA A 57 -4.04 13.66 -3.41
N TYR A 58 -4.39 12.46 -2.97
CA TYR A 58 -4.99 11.48 -3.86
C TYR A 58 -6.41 11.90 -4.28
N THR A 59 -6.78 11.54 -5.48
CA THR A 59 -8.14 11.61 -6.00
C THR A 59 -8.80 10.24 -6.05
N ALA A 60 -10.09 10.17 -6.30
CA ALA A 60 -10.77 8.89 -6.47
C ALA A 60 -10.18 8.12 -7.68
N ARG A 61 -9.81 6.86 -7.47
CA ARG A 61 -9.17 6.00 -8.48
C ARG A 61 -7.83 6.54 -9.00
N ASP A 62 -7.11 7.28 -8.18
CA ASP A 62 -5.77 7.75 -8.50
C ASP A 62 -4.82 6.57 -8.69
N THR A 63 -4.21 6.47 -9.85
CA THR A 63 -3.26 5.39 -10.19
C THR A 63 -1.81 5.77 -9.94
N SER A 64 -1.55 7.02 -9.56
CA SER A 64 -0.20 7.48 -9.25
C SER A 64 0.23 7.05 -7.84
N TYR A 65 1.51 7.14 -7.56
CA TYR A 65 2.08 6.85 -6.24
C TYR A 65 2.71 8.08 -5.60
N ARG A 66 2.94 7.98 -4.29
CA ARG A 66 3.73 8.95 -3.54
C ARG A 66 4.92 8.25 -2.90
N MET A 67 6.09 8.85 -3.02
CA MET A 67 7.24 8.42 -2.25
C MET A 67 7.13 9.00 -0.85
N LEU A 68 7.23 8.13 0.16
CA LEU A 68 7.22 8.49 1.57
C LEU A 68 8.65 8.48 2.10
N GLU A 69 9.10 9.59 2.64
CA GLU A 69 10.38 9.67 3.32
C GLU A 69 10.31 8.97 4.68
N GLY A 70 11.05 7.89 4.87
CA GLY A 70 11.00 7.08 6.09
C GLY A 70 11.38 7.85 7.36
N ALA A 71 12.15 8.92 7.25
CA ALA A 71 12.53 9.76 8.39
C ALA A 71 11.43 10.73 8.86
N ARG A 72 10.36 10.91 8.07
CA ARG A 72 9.27 11.84 8.39
C ARG A 72 8.11 11.11 9.07
N SER A 73 7.49 11.80 10.03
CA SER A 73 6.31 11.32 10.75
C SER A 73 5.02 12.10 10.43
N ASP A 74 5.13 13.17 9.63
CA ASP A 74 4.00 14.03 9.24
C ASP A 74 3.21 13.44 8.07
N ILE A 75 2.66 12.25 8.30
CA ILE A 75 1.90 11.49 7.29
C ILE A 75 0.42 11.88 7.34
N ARG A 76 -0.18 12.06 6.16
CA ARG A 76 -1.62 12.25 5.97
C ARG A 76 -2.19 11.08 5.19
N MET A 77 -3.46 10.77 5.47
CA MET A 77 -4.19 9.73 4.76
C MET A 77 -5.17 10.35 3.76
N GLY A 78 -5.04 9.92 2.50
CA GLY A 78 -5.91 10.32 1.40
C GLY A 78 -6.71 9.14 0.81
N HIS A 79 -7.02 8.11 1.58
CA HIS A 79 -7.75 6.94 1.10
C HIS A 79 -9.22 7.28 0.80
N TRP A 80 -9.70 6.90 -0.40
CA TRP A 80 -11.02 7.28 -0.90
C TRP A 80 -12.12 6.25 -0.65
N SER A 81 -11.81 5.04 -0.24
CA SER A 81 -12.84 4.04 0.04
C SER A 81 -13.70 4.43 1.26
N PRO A 82 -15.03 4.41 1.17
CA PRO A 82 -15.89 4.63 2.32
C PRO A 82 -15.85 3.47 3.33
N ASN A 83 -15.38 2.30 2.89
CA ASN A 83 -15.29 1.10 3.72
C ASN A 83 -13.99 1.00 4.52
N PHE A 84 -13.07 1.95 4.31
CA PHE A 84 -11.81 1.96 5.04
C PHE A 84 -11.99 2.53 6.45
N ASP A 85 -11.64 1.75 7.46
CA ASP A 85 -11.66 2.20 8.86
C ASP A 85 -10.45 3.11 9.16
N ARG A 86 -10.74 4.38 9.33
CA ARG A 86 -9.72 5.39 9.65
C ARG A 86 -9.37 5.47 11.14
N VAL A 87 -10.15 4.83 12.01
CA VAL A 87 -9.93 4.89 13.46
C VAL A 87 -8.65 4.18 13.83
N GLY A 88 -8.38 3.02 13.24
CA GLY A 88 -7.13 2.29 13.43
C GLY A 88 -5.90 3.15 13.11
N PHE A 89 -5.90 3.78 11.92
CA PHE A 89 -4.81 4.67 11.50
C PHE A 89 -4.64 5.89 12.43
N SER A 90 -5.75 6.48 12.90
CA SER A 90 -5.70 7.65 13.79
C SER A 90 -5.07 7.31 15.14
N ASN A 91 -5.18 6.07 15.59
CA ASN A 91 -4.58 5.60 16.84
C ASN A 91 -3.14 5.14 16.64
N ASP A 92 -2.86 4.42 15.55
CA ASP A 92 -1.54 3.90 15.22
C ASP A 92 -1.39 3.74 13.71
N TYR A 93 -0.56 4.56 13.09
CA TYR A 93 -0.30 4.47 11.65
C TYR A 93 0.43 3.17 11.25
N ASN A 94 1.04 2.46 12.19
CA ASN A 94 1.69 1.19 11.92
C ASN A 94 0.73 0.09 11.43
N VAL A 95 -0.59 0.24 11.63
CA VAL A 95 -1.57 -0.71 11.09
C VAL A 95 -1.62 -0.72 9.55
N VAL A 96 -1.21 0.37 8.91
CA VAL A 96 -1.16 0.51 7.44
C VAL A 96 0.24 0.84 6.91
N TYR A 97 1.13 1.27 7.79
CA TYR A 97 2.50 1.67 7.47
C TYR A 97 3.44 1.29 8.62
N PRO A 98 3.80 -0.01 8.76
CA PRO A 98 4.50 -0.54 9.92
C PRO A 98 5.99 -0.15 9.98
N ILE A 99 6.28 1.14 9.83
CA ILE A 99 7.64 1.68 9.77
C ILE A 99 8.39 1.48 11.08
N ASP A 100 7.69 1.63 12.23
CA ASP A 100 8.34 1.47 13.53
C ASP A 100 8.67 0.00 13.78
N ARG A 101 7.81 -0.91 13.31
CA ARG A 101 8.08 -2.37 13.37
C ARG A 101 9.31 -2.74 12.55
N LEU A 102 9.49 -2.14 11.35
CA LEU A 102 10.70 -2.37 10.56
C LEU A 102 11.95 -1.81 11.25
N ARG A 103 11.85 -0.66 11.91
CA ARG A 103 12.98 -0.09 12.69
C ARG A 103 13.38 -1.01 13.81
N GLU A 104 12.42 -1.51 14.58
CA GLU A 104 12.67 -2.50 15.65
C GLU A 104 13.34 -3.78 15.13
N LEU A 105 12.90 -4.28 13.96
CA LEU A 105 13.52 -5.43 13.32
C LEU A 105 14.95 -5.15 12.84
N ALA A 106 15.21 -3.94 12.36
CA ALA A 106 16.56 -3.53 12.00
C ALA A 106 17.47 -3.41 13.23
N ASP A 107 16.99 -2.78 14.31
CA ASP A 107 17.73 -2.65 15.58
C ASP A 107 18.00 -4.03 16.21
N ALA A 108 17.11 -4.98 16.04
CA ALA A 108 17.29 -6.37 16.48
C ALA A 108 18.17 -7.21 15.53
N GLY A 109 18.63 -6.66 14.40
CA GLY A 109 19.45 -7.38 13.42
C GLY A 109 18.70 -8.45 12.62
N VAL A 110 17.37 -8.44 12.64
CA VAL A 110 16.53 -9.39 11.88
C VAL A 110 16.52 -9.02 10.39
N ILE A 111 16.48 -7.72 10.10
CA ILE A 111 16.68 -7.16 8.75
C ILE A 111 17.94 -6.30 8.73
N GLY A 112 18.53 -6.10 7.56
CA GLY A 112 19.76 -5.32 7.43
C GLY A 112 19.53 -3.83 7.73
N ARG A 113 18.53 -3.25 7.11
CA ARG A 113 18.12 -1.84 7.32
C ARG A 113 16.74 -1.55 6.75
N VAL A 114 16.16 -0.47 7.22
CA VAL A 114 14.95 0.12 6.62
C VAL A 114 15.36 1.01 5.46
N ALA A 115 14.63 0.96 4.36
CA ALA A 115 14.86 1.83 3.21
C ALA A 115 14.63 3.31 3.57
N PRO A 116 15.33 4.25 2.92
CA PRO A 116 15.14 5.67 3.17
C PRO A 116 13.78 6.17 2.70
N ARG A 117 13.23 5.54 1.65
CA ARG A 117 11.92 5.88 1.08
C ARG A 117 11.05 4.63 0.94
N HIS A 118 9.75 4.86 0.96
CA HIS A 118 8.71 3.86 0.83
C HIS A 118 7.69 4.33 -0.20
N VAL A 119 6.76 3.46 -0.62
CA VAL A 119 5.77 3.79 -1.63
C VAL A 119 4.36 3.70 -1.06
N SER A 120 3.55 4.69 -1.41
CA SER A 120 2.11 4.63 -1.17
C SER A 120 1.35 4.76 -2.48
N PHE A 121 0.37 3.90 -2.65
CA PHE A 121 -0.71 4.01 -3.63
C PHE A 121 -2.01 4.28 -2.89
N THR A 122 -3.08 4.58 -3.59
CA THR A 122 -4.43 4.49 -3.03
C THR A 122 -5.06 3.16 -3.40
N GLY A 123 -5.84 2.58 -2.51
CA GLY A 123 -6.72 1.45 -2.81
C GLY A 123 -7.89 1.88 -3.69
N ASN A 124 -8.86 0.99 -3.90
CA ASN A 124 -10.04 1.25 -4.71
C ASN A 124 -9.73 1.55 -6.18
N GLN A 125 -8.85 0.74 -6.76
CA GLN A 125 -8.48 0.77 -8.18
C GLN A 125 -9.59 0.15 -9.05
N ASP A 126 -9.49 0.31 -10.38
CA ASP A 126 -10.35 -0.40 -11.31
C ASP A 126 -10.01 -1.92 -11.34
N GLU A 127 -10.95 -2.71 -11.88
CA GLU A 127 -10.82 -4.17 -11.92
C GLU A 127 -9.61 -4.66 -12.73
N THR A 128 -9.19 -3.91 -13.75
CA THR A 128 -8.08 -4.28 -14.62
C THR A 128 -6.73 -3.88 -14.03
N MET A 129 -6.72 -2.84 -13.21
CA MET A 129 -5.50 -2.20 -12.67
C MET A 129 -4.46 -1.91 -13.76
N THR A 130 -4.88 -1.62 -14.99
CA THR A 130 -3.99 -1.54 -16.16
C THR A 130 -2.91 -0.49 -15.97
N ALA A 131 -3.28 0.73 -15.58
CA ALA A 131 -2.30 1.80 -15.37
C ALA A 131 -1.32 1.48 -14.23
N LEU A 132 -1.81 0.85 -13.16
CA LEU A 132 -0.97 0.45 -12.04
C LEU A 132 0.00 -0.67 -12.44
N ARG A 133 -0.45 -1.63 -13.25
CA ARG A 133 0.37 -2.77 -13.68
C ARG A 133 1.42 -2.42 -14.72
N LEU A 134 1.09 -1.53 -15.66
CA LEU A 134 1.93 -1.26 -16.83
C LEU A 134 2.71 0.05 -16.76
N ASP A 135 2.37 0.92 -15.81
CA ASP A 135 2.95 2.27 -15.72
C ASP A 135 3.43 2.57 -14.29
N SER A 136 2.55 2.93 -13.38
CA SER A 136 2.96 3.45 -12.07
C SER A 136 3.60 2.40 -11.14
N GLY A 137 3.20 1.14 -11.23
CA GLY A 137 3.81 0.05 -10.48
C GLY A 137 5.27 -0.19 -10.87
N PRO A 138 5.59 -0.40 -12.17
CA PRO A 138 6.96 -0.48 -12.65
C PRO A 138 7.80 0.76 -12.29
N ALA A 139 7.25 1.96 -12.47
CA ALA A 139 7.96 3.21 -12.12
C ALA A 139 8.30 3.29 -10.61
N ALA A 140 7.36 2.91 -9.76
CA ALA A 140 7.59 2.84 -8.31
C ALA A 140 8.64 1.78 -7.94
N ALA A 141 8.64 0.64 -8.61
CA ALA A 141 9.64 -0.42 -8.42
C ALA A 141 11.04 0.08 -8.80
N GLU A 142 11.19 0.79 -9.91
CA GLU A 142 12.47 1.40 -10.31
C GLU A 142 12.98 2.40 -9.27
N GLU A 143 12.12 3.21 -8.65
CA GLU A 143 12.52 4.11 -7.57
C GLU A 143 13.09 3.33 -6.38
N LEU A 144 12.42 2.27 -5.96
CA LEU A 144 12.88 1.42 -4.86
C LEU A 144 14.18 0.69 -5.21
N GLN A 145 14.35 0.25 -6.46
CA GLN A 145 15.60 -0.36 -6.92
C GLN A 145 16.78 0.65 -6.88
N ARG A 146 16.55 1.90 -7.27
CA ARG A 146 17.57 2.98 -7.16
C ARG A 146 17.97 3.23 -5.71
N ASP A 147 17.05 3.03 -4.76
CA ASP A 147 17.33 3.14 -3.32
C ASP A 147 18.02 1.89 -2.74
N GLY A 148 18.26 0.88 -3.57
CA GLY A 148 18.91 -0.38 -3.16
C GLY A 148 18.02 -1.26 -2.29
N VAL A 149 16.72 -1.25 -2.54
CA VAL A 149 15.74 -2.09 -1.83
C VAL A 149 15.82 -3.53 -2.36
N ASP A 150 15.96 -4.47 -1.45
CA ASP A 150 16.03 -5.92 -1.74
C ASP A 150 14.69 -6.62 -1.52
N VAL A 151 13.90 -6.13 -0.54
CA VAL A 151 12.64 -6.74 -0.11
C VAL A 151 11.60 -5.67 0.15
N ILE A 152 10.36 -5.93 -0.25
CA ILE A 152 9.22 -5.07 0.08
C ILE A 152 8.21 -5.80 0.97
N VAL A 153 7.63 -5.06 1.91
CA VAL A 153 6.46 -5.46 2.69
C VAL A 153 5.24 -4.81 2.05
N LEU A 154 4.32 -5.63 1.55
CA LEU A 154 3.06 -5.15 0.99
C LEU A 154 2.03 -5.04 2.11
N THR A 155 1.45 -3.85 2.29
CA THR A 155 0.37 -3.60 3.24
C THR A 155 -0.88 -3.13 2.49
N PRO A 156 -1.65 -4.07 1.90
CA PRO A 156 -2.90 -3.76 1.24
C PRO A 156 -3.99 -3.40 2.25
N VAL A 157 -4.78 -2.36 1.95
CA VAL A 157 -5.91 -1.87 2.76
C VAL A 157 -7.06 -1.44 1.86
#